data_2a96e4e0b75b14ebbf9647454d2a33e3
#
_entry.id   2a96e4e0b75b14ebbf9647454d2a33e3
#
_cell.length_a   1.000
_cell.length_b   1.000
_cell.length_c   1.000
_cell.angle_alpha   90.00
_cell.angle_beta   90.00
_cell.angle_gamma   90.00
#
_symmetry.space_group_name_H-M   'P 1'
#
loop_
_entity.id
_entity.type
_entity.pdbx_description
1 polymer ?
#
loop_
_entity_poly.entity_id
_entity_poly.type
_entity_poly.pdbx_seq_one_letter_code
_entity_poly.pdbx_strand_id
1 'polypeptide(L)'
;MTSYTDKGRKPENGKFVAFHHITFWVSNAKQAASYYVTRFGFEPLGYQGLETGSRKITSHAVKLNKIVFVFQAQYEPEETEFVNEVAYHGDFVKDVAFEVENLDYIVEYARRQGAVIIKDLWEEEDEYGVVRMATLKTYGDNTHTLIDRSKYKGTFLPGYQALNKDPIQKFLPKVQINFIDHVVGNQPDNGMEPAASWYERCLQFHRFWSVDDKQICTEYSALRSVVMANWEETVKMPINEPAVGKRKSQIQEYVEYHGGAGVQHIAINTEDIITVIDNLRARGVEFLSIPAVYYKIIRERLQNSKVKVAESIDELERLNILIDYDDDGYLLQIFTKNTQDRPTLFLEVIQRRNHNGFGAGNFKTLFESIELEQERRGNL
;
A
#
# COMPACT_ATOMS: atom_id res chain seq x y z
N MET A 1 19.91 -8.59 -7.24
CA MET A 1 19.17 -8.18 -6.04
C MET A 1 20.16 -7.88 -4.95
N THR A 2 19.97 -6.76 -4.25
CA THR A 2 20.85 -6.33 -3.18
C THR A 2 20.01 -6.19 -1.91
N SER A 3 20.35 -6.98 -0.89
CA SER A 3 19.81 -6.80 0.47
C SER A 3 20.82 -6.00 1.28
N TYR A 4 20.35 -4.99 1.98
CA TYR A 4 21.20 -4.11 2.78
C TYR A 4 21.13 -4.55 4.25
N THR A 5 22.26 -4.94 4.80
CA THR A 5 22.37 -5.32 6.23
C THR A 5 22.75 -4.13 7.11
N ASP A 6 23.37 -3.11 6.51
CA ASP A 6 23.72 -1.87 7.22
C ASP A 6 22.49 -0.94 7.23
N LYS A 7 21.93 -0.76 8.43
CA LYS A 7 20.82 0.17 8.68
C LYS A 7 21.28 1.60 8.99
N GLY A 8 22.57 1.86 8.94
CA GLY A 8 23.16 3.11 9.41
C GLY A 8 23.05 3.26 10.94
N ARG A 9 23.12 4.52 11.41
CA ARG A 9 23.01 4.82 12.84
C ARG A 9 21.54 4.80 13.27
N LYS A 10 21.26 4.09 14.37
CA LYS A 10 19.91 4.12 14.97
C LYS A 10 19.54 5.56 15.34
N PRO A 11 18.32 6.04 14.98
CA PRO A 11 17.84 7.34 15.43
C PRO A 11 17.90 7.46 16.96
N GLU A 12 18.42 8.56 17.44
CA GLU A 12 18.57 8.79 18.91
C GLU A 12 17.22 8.99 19.59
N ASN A 13 16.31 9.64 18.87
CA ASN A 13 14.96 9.93 19.31
C ASN A 13 13.99 9.79 18.14
N GLY A 14 12.71 9.63 18.49
CA GLY A 14 11.67 9.40 17.50
C GLY A 14 11.67 7.96 17.00
N LYS A 15 10.48 7.43 16.78
CA LYS A 15 10.30 6.07 16.31
C LYS A 15 9.06 5.98 15.44
N PHE A 16 9.19 5.32 14.29
CA PHE A 16 8.05 4.90 13.50
C PHE A 16 7.60 3.52 14.01
N VAL A 17 6.36 3.43 14.46
CA VAL A 17 5.83 2.20 15.08
C VAL A 17 5.24 1.28 14.03
N ALA A 18 4.29 1.81 13.24
CA ALA A 18 3.55 1.06 12.23
C ALA A 18 2.84 2.00 11.25
N PHE A 19 2.25 1.44 10.19
CA PHE A 19 1.20 2.13 9.44
C PHE A 19 0.00 2.36 10.34
N HIS A 20 -0.50 3.60 10.40
CA HIS A 20 -1.70 3.93 11.18
C HIS A 20 -2.97 3.78 10.33
N HIS A 21 -3.04 4.47 9.21
CA HIS A 21 -4.11 4.35 8.22
C HIS A 21 -3.67 4.87 6.85
N ILE A 22 -4.47 4.54 5.83
CA ILE A 22 -4.31 5.08 4.48
C ILE A 22 -5.53 5.93 4.16
N THR A 23 -5.32 7.18 3.75
CA THR A 23 -6.39 8.09 3.33
C THR A 23 -6.49 8.15 1.82
N PHE A 24 -7.67 7.92 1.31
CA PHE A 24 -8.04 8.03 -0.09
C PHE A 24 -8.85 9.30 -0.30
N TRP A 25 -8.47 10.11 -1.27
CA TRP A 25 -9.32 11.15 -1.81
C TRP A 25 -10.10 10.58 -2.98
N VAL A 26 -11.41 10.65 -2.88
CA VAL A 26 -12.31 9.99 -3.82
C VAL A 26 -13.48 10.91 -4.19
N SER A 27 -14.09 10.64 -5.32
CA SER A 27 -15.29 11.38 -5.74
C SER A 27 -16.53 11.03 -4.92
N ASN A 28 -16.62 9.81 -4.34
CA ASN A 28 -17.74 9.37 -3.53
C ASN A 28 -17.27 8.45 -2.38
N ALA A 29 -17.04 9.06 -1.22
CA ALA A 29 -16.49 8.34 -0.05
C ALA A 29 -17.42 7.24 0.47
N LYS A 30 -18.74 7.45 0.45
CA LYS A 30 -19.72 6.44 0.90
C LYS A 30 -19.69 5.18 0.02
N GLN A 31 -19.65 5.35 -1.29
CA GLN A 31 -19.59 4.21 -2.23
C GLN A 31 -18.24 3.52 -2.19
N ALA A 32 -17.14 4.28 -2.13
CA ALA A 32 -15.81 3.71 -1.98
C ALA A 32 -15.68 2.87 -0.71
N ALA A 33 -16.07 3.41 0.44
CA ALA A 33 -16.08 2.66 1.71
C ALA A 33 -16.92 1.38 1.63
N SER A 34 -18.12 1.45 1.03
CA SER A 34 -19.00 0.31 0.83
C SER A 34 -18.36 -0.78 -0.05
N TYR A 35 -17.60 -0.41 -1.08
CA TYR A 35 -16.85 -1.35 -1.91
C TYR A 35 -15.86 -2.18 -1.07
N TYR A 36 -15.06 -1.53 -0.23
CA TYR A 36 -14.10 -2.25 0.63
C TYR A 36 -14.78 -3.06 1.73
N VAL A 37 -15.92 -2.59 2.26
CA VAL A 37 -16.73 -3.36 3.21
C VAL A 37 -17.26 -4.63 2.56
N THR A 38 -17.87 -4.53 1.39
CA THR A 38 -18.50 -5.66 0.72
C THR A 38 -17.50 -6.60 0.06
N ARG A 39 -16.50 -6.08 -0.64
CA ARG A 39 -15.54 -6.88 -1.42
C ARG A 39 -14.38 -7.39 -0.57
N PHE A 40 -13.78 -6.56 0.27
CA PHE A 40 -12.59 -6.92 1.03
C PHE A 40 -12.86 -7.35 2.47
N GLY A 41 -14.10 -7.25 2.95
CA GLY A 41 -14.47 -7.70 4.29
C GLY A 41 -14.11 -6.72 5.40
N PHE A 42 -13.84 -5.46 5.06
CA PHE A 42 -13.69 -4.41 6.07
C PHE A 42 -15.00 -4.19 6.82
N GLU A 43 -14.91 -3.74 8.06
CA GLU A 43 -16.04 -3.30 8.87
C GLU A 43 -16.04 -1.77 8.96
N PRO A 44 -17.22 -1.10 8.95
CA PRO A 44 -17.31 0.31 9.26
C PRO A 44 -16.69 0.59 10.63
N LEU A 45 -15.81 1.59 10.71
CA LEU A 45 -15.13 1.97 11.93
C LEU A 45 -15.65 3.29 12.47
N GLY A 46 -15.69 4.31 11.62
CA GLY A 46 -16.09 5.64 12.02
C GLY A 46 -16.53 6.52 10.86
N TYR A 47 -17.29 7.54 11.18
CA TYR A 47 -17.83 8.52 10.25
C TYR A 47 -17.61 9.93 10.75
N GLN A 48 -17.23 10.81 9.84
CA GLN A 48 -17.19 12.23 10.04
C GLN A 48 -17.85 12.93 8.87
N GLY A 49 -18.84 13.78 9.14
CA GLY A 49 -19.62 14.45 8.10
C GLY A 49 -20.54 15.51 8.67
N LEU A 50 -21.59 15.85 7.94
CA LEU A 50 -22.51 16.92 8.32
C LEU A 50 -23.12 16.71 9.71
N GLU A 51 -23.46 15.50 10.05
CA GLU A 51 -24.08 15.10 11.33
C GLU A 51 -23.10 15.21 12.50
N THR A 52 -21.81 15.13 12.24
CA THR A 52 -20.74 15.28 13.25
C THR A 52 -20.08 16.64 13.22
N GLY A 53 -20.61 17.58 12.44
CA GLY A 53 -20.13 18.97 12.37
C GLY A 53 -19.09 19.26 11.28
N SER A 54 -18.64 18.28 10.51
CA SER A 54 -17.77 18.50 9.36
C SER A 54 -18.59 19.06 8.19
N ARG A 55 -18.26 20.26 7.71
CA ARG A 55 -19.04 20.96 6.69
C ARG A 55 -18.49 20.86 5.29
N LYS A 56 -17.19 20.62 5.15
CA LYS A 56 -16.51 20.64 3.83
C LYS A 56 -16.22 19.26 3.30
N ILE A 57 -15.81 18.32 4.16
CA ILE A 57 -15.35 16.99 3.79
C ILE A 57 -16.11 15.96 4.61
N THR A 58 -16.55 14.89 3.93
CA THR A 58 -17.00 13.66 4.59
C THR A 58 -15.85 12.66 4.65
N SER A 59 -15.79 11.89 5.73
CA SER A 59 -14.80 10.82 5.93
C SER A 59 -15.47 9.55 6.41
N HIS A 60 -15.22 8.45 5.71
CA HIS A 60 -15.65 7.12 6.10
C HIS A 60 -14.42 6.27 6.41
N ALA A 61 -14.21 5.93 7.67
CA ALA A 61 -13.17 5.01 8.09
C ALA A 61 -13.71 3.58 8.12
N VAL A 62 -12.95 2.65 7.55
CA VAL A 62 -13.24 1.21 7.57
C VAL A 62 -12.02 0.46 8.09
N LYS A 63 -12.24 -0.66 8.78
CA LYS A 63 -11.18 -1.42 9.45
C LYS A 63 -11.27 -2.91 9.16
N LEU A 64 -10.11 -3.52 8.92
CA LEU A 64 -9.95 -4.96 8.90
C LEU A 64 -8.72 -5.33 9.74
N ASN A 65 -8.94 -5.85 10.96
CA ASN A 65 -7.92 -6.11 11.97
C ASN A 65 -7.08 -4.84 12.27
N LYS A 66 -5.80 -4.80 11.92
CA LYS A 66 -4.92 -3.63 12.12
C LYS A 66 -4.92 -2.65 10.94
N ILE A 67 -5.60 -2.97 9.85
CA ILE A 67 -5.66 -2.13 8.66
C ILE A 67 -6.81 -1.16 8.77
N VAL A 68 -6.56 0.13 8.58
CA VAL A 68 -7.58 1.16 8.51
C VAL A 68 -7.44 1.92 7.20
N PHE A 69 -8.52 2.00 6.45
CA PHE A 69 -8.66 2.87 5.27
C PHE A 69 -9.67 3.97 5.56
N VAL A 70 -9.36 5.18 5.11
CA VAL A 70 -10.21 6.36 5.25
C VAL A 70 -10.53 6.88 3.86
N PHE A 71 -11.80 6.97 3.53
CA PHE A 71 -12.28 7.52 2.26
C PHE A 71 -12.86 8.89 2.53
N GLN A 72 -12.32 9.91 1.85
CA GLN A 72 -12.73 11.29 1.97
C GLN A 72 -13.31 11.81 0.66
N ALA A 73 -14.36 12.61 0.74
CA ALA A 73 -14.93 13.33 -0.39
C ALA A 73 -15.38 14.71 0.03
N GLN A 74 -15.28 15.70 -0.89
CA GLN A 74 -15.77 17.05 -0.66
C GLN A 74 -17.27 17.11 -0.87
N TYR A 75 -17.97 17.91 -0.05
CA TYR A 75 -19.42 18.12 -0.19
C TYR A 75 -19.78 19.19 -1.22
N GLU A 76 -19.07 20.30 -1.19
CA GLU A 76 -19.43 21.49 -1.98
C GLU A 76 -18.69 21.47 -3.31
N PRO A 77 -19.35 21.92 -4.42
CA PRO A 77 -18.75 21.95 -5.75
C PRO A 77 -17.81 23.17 -5.92
N GLU A 78 -17.03 23.46 -4.90
CA GLU A 78 -16.02 24.53 -4.92
C GLU A 78 -14.73 24.04 -5.57
N GLU A 79 -14.06 24.91 -6.31
CA GLU A 79 -12.73 24.65 -6.83
C GLU A 79 -11.69 24.73 -5.70
N THR A 80 -11.21 23.57 -5.27
CA THR A 80 -10.23 23.42 -4.19
C THR A 80 -9.11 22.49 -4.63
N GLU A 81 -8.03 22.44 -3.87
CA GLU A 81 -6.95 21.45 -4.07
C GLU A 81 -7.54 20.03 -4.12
N PHE A 82 -8.47 19.70 -3.22
CA PHE A 82 -9.13 18.41 -3.18
C PHE A 82 -9.80 18.04 -4.51
N VAL A 83 -10.65 18.93 -5.02
CA VAL A 83 -11.40 18.69 -6.28
C VAL A 83 -10.45 18.61 -7.46
N ASN A 84 -9.45 19.47 -7.52
CA ASN A 84 -8.47 19.50 -8.60
C ASN A 84 -7.62 18.23 -8.63
N GLU A 85 -7.15 17.76 -7.48
CA GLU A 85 -6.38 16.53 -7.39
C GLU A 85 -7.22 15.30 -7.71
N VAL A 86 -8.47 15.19 -7.22
CA VAL A 86 -9.37 14.07 -7.58
C VAL A 86 -9.71 14.08 -9.06
N ALA A 87 -9.91 15.24 -9.67
CA ALA A 87 -10.13 15.35 -11.12
C ALA A 87 -8.88 14.91 -11.91
N TYR A 88 -7.70 15.26 -11.43
CA TYR A 88 -6.43 14.99 -12.09
C TYR A 88 -5.99 13.53 -11.92
N HIS A 89 -5.98 13.01 -10.68
CA HIS A 89 -5.51 11.67 -10.36
C HIS A 89 -6.59 10.58 -10.47
N GLY A 90 -7.86 10.94 -10.46
CA GLY A 90 -8.98 10.03 -10.15
C GLY A 90 -9.06 9.78 -8.66
N ASP A 91 -9.79 8.75 -8.25
CA ASP A 91 -9.76 8.26 -6.86
C ASP A 91 -8.35 7.71 -6.57
N PHE A 92 -7.68 8.21 -5.55
CA PHE A 92 -6.27 7.89 -5.29
C PHE A 92 -5.92 7.91 -3.80
N VAL A 93 -4.79 7.34 -3.45
CA VAL A 93 -4.22 7.46 -2.10
C VAL A 93 -3.59 8.83 -1.95
N LYS A 94 -4.13 9.67 -1.07
CA LYS A 94 -3.60 11.00 -0.73
C LYS A 94 -2.55 10.92 0.34
N ASP A 95 -2.80 10.15 1.40
CA ASP A 95 -1.95 10.13 2.59
C ASP A 95 -1.68 8.71 3.08
N VAL A 96 -0.42 8.46 3.44
CA VAL A 96 -0.01 7.26 4.16
C VAL A 96 0.43 7.69 5.55
N ALA A 97 -0.42 7.44 6.55
CA ALA A 97 -0.19 7.87 7.92
C ALA A 97 0.59 6.84 8.72
N PHE A 98 1.53 7.31 9.54
CA PHE A 98 2.34 6.49 10.44
C PHE A 98 2.05 6.81 11.89
N GLU A 99 1.89 5.77 12.72
CA GLU A 99 1.96 5.91 14.17
C GLU A 99 3.41 6.09 14.60
N VAL A 100 3.67 7.12 15.41
CA VAL A 100 5.02 7.50 15.82
C VAL A 100 5.12 7.78 17.33
N GLU A 101 6.33 7.63 17.86
CA GLU A 101 6.70 8.07 19.20
C GLU A 101 7.64 9.27 19.10
N ASN A 102 7.49 10.26 19.99
CA ASN A 102 8.25 11.51 20.00
C ASN A 102 8.12 12.32 18.69
N LEU A 103 6.87 12.64 18.35
CA LEU A 103 6.48 13.36 17.14
C LEU A 103 7.26 14.68 16.96
N ASP A 104 7.43 15.46 18.05
CA ASP A 104 8.13 16.76 17.97
C ASP A 104 9.55 16.63 17.40
N TYR A 105 10.28 15.63 17.89
CA TYR A 105 11.63 15.38 17.39
C TYR A 105 11.64 15.01 15.89
N ILE A 106 10.73 14.13 15.48
CA ILE A 106 10.67 13.68 14.08
C ILE A 106 10.36 14.86 13.16
N VAL A 107 9.38 15.69 13.49
CA VAL A 107 8.99 16.85 12.70
C VAL A 107 10.11 17.88 12.62
N GLU A 108 10.75 18.20 13.75
CA GLU A 108 11.84 19.16 13.78
C GLU A 108 13.09 18.64 13.04
N TYR A 109 13.37 17.34 13.17
CA TYR A 109 14.45 16.71 12.38
C TYR A 109 14.15 16.80 10.88
N ALA A 110 12.95 16.37 10.45
CA ALA A 110 12.53 16.41 9.06
C ALA A 110 12.61 17.84 8.47
N ARG A 111 12.15 18.84 9.24
CA ARG A 111 12.20 20.26 8.87
C ARG A 111 13.65 20.71 8.63
N ARG A 112 14.55 20.39 9.53
CA ARG A 112 16.00 20.73 9.38
C ARG A 112 16.64 20.05 8.18
N GLN A 113 16.13 18.89 7.79
CA GLN A 113 16.57 18.16 6.60
C GLN A 113 15.87 18.61 5.31
N GLY A 114 15.04 19.66 5.36
CA GLY A 114 14.40 20.27 4.20
C GLY A 114 13.08 19.62 3.79
N ALA A 115 12.42 18.86 4.66
CA ALA A 115 11.06 18.38 4.41
C ALA A 115 10.07 19.56 4.38
N VAL A 116 9.13 19.52 3.45
CA VAL A 116 8.03 20.47 3.38
C VAL A 116 6.94 20.02 4.34
N ILE A 117 6.65 20.85 5.36
CA ILE A 117 5.59 20.61 6.34
C ILE A 117 4.32 21.23 5.79
N ILE A 118 3.34 20.40 5.43
CA ILE A 118 2.02 20.84 4.91
C ILE A 118 1.14 21.34 6.04
N LYS A 119 1.08 20.59 7.14
CA LYS A 119 0.41 21.01 8.37
C LYS A 119 1.35 20.76 9.53
N ASP A 120 1.70 21.83 10.24
CA ASP A 120 2.61 21.76 11.38
C ASP A 120 1.92 21.09 12.57
N LEU A 121 2.65 20.86 13.64
CA LEU A 121 2.15 20.20 14.85
C LEU A 121 0.78 20.78 15.27
N TRP A 122 -0.21 19.91 15.34
CA TRP A 122 -1.53 20.24 15.87
C TRP A 122 -2.05 19.14 16.76
N GLU A 123 -3.05 19.47 17.57
CA GLU A 123 -3.74 18.55 18.48
C GLU A 123 -5.22 18.49 18.15
N GLU A 124 -5.78 17.30 18.26
CA GLU A 124 -7.21 17.06 18.25
C GLU A 124 -7.57 16.30 19.52
N GLU A 125 -8.68 16.68 20.18
CA GLU A 125 -9.10 16.09 21.42
C GLU A 125 -10.59 15.77 21.43
N ASP A 126 -10.95 14.77 22.20
CA ASP A 126 -12.31 14.42 22.58
C ASP A 126 -12.32 13.80 24.00
N GLU A 127 -13.44 13.22 24.39
CA GLU A 127 -13.58 12.58 25.71
C GLU A 127 -12.61 11.40 25.95
N TYR A 128 -11.97 10.89 24.91
CA TYR A 128 -11.02 9.76 24.99
C TYR A 128 -9.56 10.20 25.08
N GLY A 129 -9.28 11.48 24.98
CA GLY A 129 -7.95 12.05 25.13
C GLY A 129 -7.50 12.91 23.95
N VAL A 130 -6.18 13.04 23.79
CA VAL A 130 -5.55 13.91 22.80
C VAL A 130 -4.74 13.09 21.81
N VAL A 131 -4.88 13.42 20.52
CA VAL A 131 -4.02 12.95 19.43
C VAL A 131 -3.21 14.13 18.91
N ARG A 132 -1.90 13.94 18.75
CA ARG A 132 -0.99 14.94 18.16
C ARG A 132 -0.57 14.49 16.76
N MET A 133 -0.54 15.42 15.85
CA MET A 133 -0.31 15.11 14.43
C MET A 133 0.55 16.16 13.75
N ALA A 134 1.18 15.78 12.64
CA ALA A 134 1.80 16.67 11.67
C ALA A 134 1.78 16.03 10.28
N THR A 135 1.68 16.81 9.22
CA THR A 135 1.64 16.30 7.83
C THR A 135 2.81 16.85 7.02
N LEU A 136 3.54 15.95 6.38
CA LEU A 136 4.68 16.23 5.53
C LEU A 136 4.35 15.91 4.07
N LYS A 137 4.83 16.73 3.13
CA LYS A 137 4.80 16.39 1.71
C LYS A 137 5.87 15.34 1.40
N THR A 138 5.52 14.33 0.62
CA THR A 138 6.46 13.35 0.09
C THR A 138 6.53 13.46 -1.44
N TYR A 139 6.51 12.38 -2.20
CA TYR A 139 6.57 12.41 -3.66
C TYR A 139 5.20 12.76 -4.28
N GLY A 140 5.23 13.39 -5.45
CA GLY A 140 4.01 13.80 -6.16
C GLY A 140 3.14 14.71 -5.30
N ASP A 141 1.85 14.42 -5.25
CA ASP A 141 0.88 15.10 -4.39
C ASP A 141 0.53 14.29 -3.13
N ASN A 142 1.32 13.24 -2.84
CA ASN A 142 1.16 12.42 -1.65
C ASN A 142 1.73 13.10 -0.40
N THR A 143 1.16 12.73 0.74
CA THR A 143 1.59 13.18 2.06
C THR A 143 1.81 12.02 3.02
N HIS A 144 2.53 12.30 4.10
CA HIS A 144 2.61 11.45 5.28
C HIS A 144 2.14 12.21 6.50
N THR A 145 1.08 11.72 7.13
CA THR A 145 0.64 12.22 8.43
C THR A 145 1.28 11.37 9.53
N LEU A 146 2.02 12.04 10.40
CA LEU A 146 2.63 11.44 11.59
C LEU A 146 1.68 11.60 12.76
N ILE A 147 1.42 10.51 13.51
CA ILE A 147 0.38 10.45 14.52
C ILE A 147 0.95 9.92 15.84
N ASP A 148 0.97 10.75 16.85
CA ASP A 148 1.19 10.35 18.24
C ASP A 148 -0.16 10.25 18.95
N ARG A 149 -0.58 9.02 19.19
CA ARG A 149 -1.80 8.72 19.93
C ARG A 149 -1.56 8.15 21.33
N SER A 150 -0.38 8.33 21.88
CA SER A 150 0.01 7.79 23.19
C SER A 150 -0.92 8.23 24.34
N LYS A 151 -1.56 9.39 24.20
CA LYS A 151 -2.52 9.96 25.15
C LYS A 151 -3.98 9.79 24.73
N TYR A 152 -4.28 8.93 23.76
CA TYR A 152 -5.61 8.73 23.21
C TYR A 152 -6.07 7.28 23.35
N LYS A 153 -7.28 7.08 23.90
CA LYS A 153 -7.88 5.75 24.11
C LYS A 153 -9.12 5.48 23.27
N GLY A 154 -9.48 6.42 22.40
CA GLY A 154 -10.59 6.25 21.46
C GLY A 154 -10.31 5.22 20.38
N THR A 155 -11.36 4.84 19.67
CA THR A 155 -11.32 3.73 18.70
C THR A 155 -10.47 4.06 17.47
N PHE A 156 -10.50 5.32 17.01
CA PHE A 156 -9.75 5.74 15.82
C PHE A 156 -9.09 7.11 16.03
N LEU A 157 -9.75 8.21 15.70
CA LEU A 157 -9.29 9.59 15.85
C LEU A 157 -10.42 10.45 16.43
N PRO A 158 -10.12 11.58 17.09
CA PRO A 158 -11.13 12.51 17.55
C PRO A 158 -12.05 13.00 16.40
N GLY A 159 -13.30 13.29 16.76
CA GLY A 159 -14.30 13.77 15.79
C GLY A 159 -14.96 12.69 14.92
N TYR A 160 -14.51 11.45 14.98
CA TYR A 160 -15.16 10.34 14.29
C TYR A 160 -16.23 9.70 15.18
N GLN A 161 -17.47 9.70 14.69
CA GLN A 161 -18.55 8.94 15.31
C GLN A 161 -18.37 7.45 14.99
N ALA A 162 -18.32 6.60 16.01
CA ALA A 162 -18.23 5.15 15.84
C ALA A 162 -19.46 4.60 15.07
N LEU A 163 -19.22 3.67 14.17
CA LEU A 163 -20.26 3.03 13.37
C LEU A 163 -20.50 1.58 13.81
N ASN A 164 -21.74 1.12 13.62
CA ASN A 164 -22.10 -0.28 13.80
C ASN A 164 -21.57 -1.11 12.62
N LYS A 165 -21.37 -2.40 12.87
CA LYS A 165 -21.04 -3.37 11.83
C LYS A 165 -22.10 -3.40 10.73
N ASP A 166 -21.67 -3.50 9.49
CA ASP A 166 -22.57 -3.63 8.36
C ASP A 166 -23.25 -5.02 8.41
N PRO A 167 -24.60 -5.08 8.40
CA PRO A 167 -25.33 -6.35 8.46
C PRO A 167 -25.03 -7.28 7.28
N ILE A 168 -24.55 -6.79 6.13
CA ILE A 168 -24.17 -7.60 4.97
C ILE A 168 -23.06 -8.61 5.32
N GLN A 169 -22.20 -8.30 6.30
CA GLN A 169 -21.10 -9.17 6.72
C GLN A 169 -21.56 -10.54 7.22
N LYS A 170 -22.82 -10.67 7.65
CA LYS A 170 -23.41 -11.94 8.09
C LYS A 170 -23.60 -12.94 6.94
N PHE A 171 -23.67 -12.45 5.71
CA PHE A 171 -23.95 -13.23 4.51
C PHE A 171 -22.73 -13.47 3.63
N LEU A 172 -21.61 -12.86 3.95
CA LEU A 172 -20.40 -12.92 3.15
C LEU A 172 -19.29 -13.71 3.88
N PRO A 173 -18.43 -14.43 3.15
CA PRO A 173 -17.30 -15.14 3.74
C PRO A 173 -16.38 -14.18 4.53
N LYS A 174 -15.89 -14.62 5.68
CA LYS A 174 -14.97 -13.81 6.50
C LYS A 174 -13.59 -13.76 5.85
N VAL A 175 -12.98 -12.59 5.89
CA VAL A 175 -11.61 -12.36 5.42
C VAL A 175 -10.69 -12.13 6.61
N GLN A 176 -9.61 -12.91 6.72
CA GLN A 176 -8.65 -12.83 7.81
C GLN A 176 -7.33 -12.23 7.31
N ILE A 177 -7.24 -10.92 7.33
CA ILE A 177 -6.05 -10.14 7.00
C ILE A 177 -5.55 -9.48 8.28
N ASN A 178 -4.22 -9.34 8.43
CA ASN A 178 -3.60 -8.94 9.69
C ASN A 178 -3.25 -7.45 9.75
N PHE A 179 -2.35 -7.00 8.87
CA PHE A 179 -1.77 -5.66 8.87
C PHE A 179 -1.30 -5.26 7.46
N ILE A 180 -0.94 -3.99 7.28
CA ILE A 180 -0.29 -3.50 6.05
C ILE A 180 1.17 -3.94 6.08
N ASP A 181 1.57 -4.78 5.14
CA ASP A 181 2.95 -5.28 5.01
C ASP A 181 3.87 -4.19 4.41
N HIS A 182 3.44 -3.58 3.31
CA HIS A 182 4.14 -2.49 2.66
C HIS A 182 3.21 -1.66 1.77
N VAL A 183 3.66 -0.45 1.40
CA VAL A 183 2.95 0.46 0.48
C VAL A 183 3.92 0.93 -0.59
N VAL A 184 3.57 0.71 -1.85
CA VAL A 184 4.46 0.95 -2.99
C VAL A 184 4.11 2.24 -3.71
N GLY A 185 5.14 3.09 -3.88
CA GLY A 185 5.05 4.33 -4.67
C GLY A 185 5.71 4.18 -6.03
N ASN A 186 5.00 4.56 -7.08
CA ASN A 186 5.57 4.68 -8.43
C ASN A 186 6.03 6.09 -8.70
N GLN A 187 7.16 6.21 -9.37
CA GLN A 187 7.78 7.47 -9.77
C GLN A 187 7.89 7.55 -11.29
N PRO A 188 7.90 8.74 -11.88
CA PRO A 188 8.36 8.92 -13.25
C PRO A 188 9.84 8.54 -13.38
N ASP A 189 10.34 8.40 -14.60
CA ASP A 189 11.75 8.09 -14.86
C ASP A 189 12.69 9.09 -14.14
N ASN A 190 13.75 8.58 -13.51
CA ASN A 190 14.67 9.30 -12.64
C ASN A 190 14.06 9.90 -11.36
N GLY A 191 12.86 9.48 -10.96
CA GLY A 191 12.18 9.94 -9.74
C GLY A 191 12.45 9.07 -8.51
N MET A 192 12.91 7.83 -8.68
CA MET A 192 13.11 6.87 -7.58
C MET A 192 14.18 7.34 -6.60
N GLU A 193 15.37 7.70 -7.08
CA GLU A 193 16.48 8.12 -6.23
C GLU A 193 16.20 9.40 -5.43
N PRO A 194 15.59 10.47 -6.01
CA PRO A 194 15.16 11.62 -5.23
C PRO A 194 14.16 11.25 -4.12
N ALA A 195 13.19 10.37 -4.41
CA ALA A 195 12.22 9.92 -3.42
C ALA A 195 12.88 9.09 -2.32
N ALA A 196 13.71 8.10 -2.66
CA ALA A 196 14.46 7.30 -1.69
C ALA A 196 15.36 8.16 -0.78
N SER A 197 16.11 9.09 -1.36
CA SER A 197 16.94 10.02 -0.62
C SER A 197 16.16 10.94 0.31
N TRP A 198 14.91 11.27 -0.04
CA TRP A 198 14.02 12.01 0.85
C TRP A 198 13.69 11.18 2.11
N TYR A 199 13.34 9.89 1.97
CA TYR A 199 13.09 9.00 3.11
C TYR A 199 14.33 8.84 4.01
N GLU A 200 15.51 8.66 3.41
CA GLU A 200 16.77 8.56 4.16
C GLU A 200 17.03 9.83 4.96
N ARG A 201 17.01 10.97 4.28
CA ARG A 201 17.38 12.25 4.86
C ARG A 201 16.34 12.78 5.83
N CYS A 202 15.04 12.75 5.49
CA CYS A 202 13.99 13.41 6.26
C CYS A 202 13.39 12.52 7.34
N LEU A 203 13.26 11.21 7.09
CA LEU A 203 12.63 10.27 8.03
C LEU A 203 13.62 9.30 8.69
N GLN A 204 14.90 9.39 8.37
CA GLN A 204 15.94 8.48 8.87
C GLN A 204 15.65 7.01 8.55
N PHE A 205 15.00 6.75 7.43
CA PHE A 205 14.81 5.41 6.91
C PHE A 205 16.11 4.94 6.27
N HIS A 206 16.28 3.63 6.14
CA HIS A 206 17.41 3.03 5.45
C HIS A 206 16.94 2.25 4.22
N ARG A 207 17.86 1.99 3.29
CA ARG A 207 17.61 1.06 2.20
C ARG A 207 17.56 -0.36 2.76
N PHE A 208 16.48 -1.04 2.51
CA PHE A 208 16.27 -2.40 2.98
C PHE A 208 16.60 -3.43 1.88
N TRP A 209 16.19 -3.12 0.66
CA TRP A 209 16.34 -3.99 -0.49
C TRP A 209 16.30 -3.18 -1.78
N SER A 210 17.00 -3.67 -2.83
CA SER A 210 16.91 -3.06 -4.16
C SER A 210 17.09 -4.07 -5.28
N VAL A 211 16.60 -3.68 -6.46
CA VAL A 211 16.76 -4.45 -7.70
C VAL A 211 16.85 -3.49 -8.87
N ASP A 212 17.72 -3.83 -9.82
CA ASP A 212 17.93 -3.06 -11.04
C ASP A 212 17.18 -3.64 -12.25
N ASP A 213 17.15 -2.88 -13.35
CA ASP A 213 16.50 -3.20 -14.61
C ASP A 213 17.10 -4.41 -15.33
N LYS A 214 18.34 -4.82 -15.00
CA LYS A 214 18.96 -6.03 -15.54
C LYS A 214 18.38 -7.30 -14.91
N GLN A 215 17.82 -7.16 -13.72
CA GLN A 215 17.28 -8.28 -12.94
C GLN A 215 15.76 -8.37 -13.05
N ILE A 216 15.08 -7.24 -13.26
CA ILE A 216 13.63 -7.17 -13.45
C ILE A 216 13.33 -6.65 -14.85
N CYS A 217 13.24 -7.57 -15.79
CA CYS A 217 12.81 -7.28 -17.16
C CYS A 217 12.06 -8.47 -17.74
N THR A 218 11.07 -8.15 -18.58
CA THR A 218 10.49 -9.08 -19.55
C THR A 218 11.14 -8.84 -20.93
N GLU A 219 10.62 -9.47 -21.98
CA GLU A 219 10.99 -9.10 -23.35
C GLU A 219 10.61 -7.65 -23.67
N TYR A 220 9.59 -7.11 -23.01
CA TYR A 220 8.94 -5.84 -23.38
C TYR A 220 9.24 -4.69 -22.40
N SER A 221 9.20 -4.93 -21.11
CA SER A 221 9.32 -3.87 -20.10
C SER A 221 10.29 -4.21 -18.98
N ALA A 222 10.74 -3.16 -18.26
CA ALA A 222 11.63 -3.27 -17.12
C ALA A 222 11.28 -2.21 -16.06
N LEU A 223 11.75 -2.43 -14.83
CA LEU A 223 11.68 -1.43 -13.75
C LEU A 223 12.93 -1.46 -12.87
N ARG A 224 13.11 -0.38 -12.12
CA ARG A 224 14.03 -0.30 -10.98
C ARG A 224 13.24 -0.09 -9.71
N SER A 225 13.67 -0.69 -8.61
CA SER A 225 12.99 -0.60 -7.33
C SER A 225 13.98 -0.55 -6.17
N VAL A 226 13.66 0.26 -5.17
CA VAL A 226 14.34 0.30 -3.88
C VAL A 226 13.31 0.32 -2.76
N VAL A 227 13.53 -0.46 -1.71
CA VAL A 227 12.65 -0.50 -0.54
C VAL A 227 13.28 0.32 0.58
N MET A 228 12.54 1.33 1.04
CA MET A 228 12.90 2.13 2.20
C MET A 228 12.21 1.59 3.44
N ALA A 229 12.91 1.46 4.55
CA ALA A 229 12.34 0.97 5.81
C ALA A 229 12.77 1.83 7.00
N ASN A 230 11.90 1.92 8.02
CA ASN A 230 12.28 2.47 9.32
C ASN A 230 13.27 1.54 10.03
N TRP A 231 13.90 2.00 11.10
CA TRP A 231 14.93 1.22 11.80
C TRP A 231 14.47 -0.17 12.25
N GLU A 232 13.23 -0.28 12.75
CA GLU A 232 12.62 -1.53 13.20
C GLU A 232 12.08 -2.41 12.06
N GLU A 233 12.09 -1.88 10.81
CA GLU A 233 11.58 -2.56 9.61
C GLU A 233 10.10 -2.97 9.70
N THR A 234 9.35 -2.23 10.51
CA THR A 234 7.89 -2.39 10.65
C THR A 234 7.11 -1.60 9.60
N VAL A 235 7.74 -0.59 9.01
CA VAL A 235 7.21 0.22 7.90
C VAL A 235 8.13 0.05 6.70
N LYS A 236 7.58 -0.43 5.60
CA LYS A 236 8.32 -0.64 4.34
C LYS A 236 7.61 0.08 3.20
N MET A 237 8.39 0.89 2.47
CA MET A 237 7.94 1.72 1.36
C MET A 237 8.79 1.40 0.12
N PRO A 238 8.41 0.42 -0.70
CA PRO A 238 9.03 0.22 -2.01
C PRO A 238 8.75 1.42 -2.92
N ILE A 239 9.78 1.87 -3.63
CA ILE A 239 9.74 2.97 -4.58
C ILE A 239 10.18 2.44 -5.93
N ASN A 240 9.33 2.53 -6.93
CA ASN A 240 9.59 2.04 -8.27
C ASN A 240 9.72 3.18 -9.27
N GLU A 241 10.52 2.96 -10.31
CA GLU A 241 10.52 3.80 -11.50
C GLU A 241 10.59 2.92 -12.76
N PRO A 242 10.10 3.41 -13.92
CA PRO A 242 10.20 2.68 -15.17
C PRO A 242 11.68 2.56 -15.58
N ALA A 243 12.00 1.50 -16.33
CA ALA A 243 13.27 1.38 -17.03
C ALA A 243 13.03 1.20 -18.52
N VAL A 244 14.08 1.43 -19.32
CA VAL A 244 13.99 1.35 -20.78
C VAL A 244 13.68 -0.10 -21.19
N GLY A 245 12.59 -0.28 -21.94
CA GLY A 245 12.15 -1.54 -22.53
C GLY A 245 11.75 -1.37 -24.00
N LYS A 246 11.36 -2.46 -24.64
CA LYS A 246 10.84 -2.42 -26.02
C LYS A 246 9.44 -1.79 -26.09
N ARG A 247 8.69 -1.84 -25.01
CA ARG A 247 7.33 -1.32 -24.87
C ARG A 247 7.17 -0.52 -23.59
N LYS A 248 6.01 0.11 -23.44
CA LYS A 248 5.67 0.92 -22.27
C LYS A 248 5.63 0.07 -21.00
N SER A 249 6.46 0.44 -20.01
CA SER A 249 6.44 -0.19 -18.69
C SER A 249 5.09 0.04 -17.99
N GLN A 250 4.65 -0.93 -17.19
CA GLN A 250 3.48 -0.77 -16.31
C GLN A 250 3.62 0.41 -15.33
N ILE A 251 4.85 0.76 -14.95
CA ILE A 251 5.10 1.93 -14.09
C ILE A 251 4.84 3.21 -14.88
N GLN A 252 5.24 3.25 -16.15
CA GLN A 252 4.96 4.38 -17.03
C GLN A 252 3.45 4.49 -17.33
N GLU A 253 2.74 3.38 -17.55
CA GLU A 253 1.28 3.39 -17.69
C GLU A 253 0.63 4.01 -16.43
N TYR A 254 1.05 3.57 -15.23
CA TYR A 254 0.58 4.15 -13.97
C TYR A 254 0.79 5.67 -13.94
N VAL A 255 2.02 6.13 -14.19
CA VAL A 255 2.38 7.56 -14.14
C VAL A 255 1.52 8.40 -15.08
N GLU A 256 1.22 7.89 -16.28
CA GLU A 256 0.38 8.59 -17.25
C GLU A 256 -1.08 8.67 -16.82
N TYR A 257 -1.67 7.56 -16.37
CA TYR A 257 -3.08 7.53 -15.96
C TYR A 257 -3.33 8.19 -14.60
N HIS A 258 -2.34 8.14 -13.71
CA HIS A 258 -2.38 8.84 -12.43
C HIS A 258 -2.07 10.34 -12.59
N GLY A 259 -1.31 10.73 -13.61
CA GLY A 259 -0.85 12.11 -13.80
C GLY A 259 0.38 12.44 -12.94
N GLY A 260 1.28 11.48 -12.73
CA GLY A 260 2.50 11.68 -11.95
C GLY A 260 2.79 10.55 -10.96
N ALA A 261 3.69 10.84 -10.02
CA ALA A 261 4.03 9.90 -8.94
C ALA A 261 2.85 9.66 -7.99
N GLY A 262 2.74 8.45 -7.45
CA GLY A 262 1.69 8.12 -6.51
C GLY A 262 1.76 6.68 -6.00
N VAL A 263 0.83 6.27 -5.15
CA VAL A 263 0.75 4.92 -4.58
C VAL A 263 0.17 3.96 -5.61
N GLN A 264 0.96 2.95 -5.98
CA GLN A 264 0.57 1.91 -6.94
C GLN A 264 -0.22 0.79 -6.27
N HIS A 265 0.29 0.26 -5.15
CA HIS A 265 -0.41 -0.80 -4.43
C HIS A 265 -0.14 -0.79 -2.92
N ILE A 266 -1.05 -1.44 -2.23
CA ILE A 266 -0.97 -1.67 -0.79
C ILE A 266 -0.96 -3.19 -0.59
N ALA A 267 0.11 -3.70 0.00
CA ALA A 267 0.24 -5.11 0.33
C ALA A 267 -0.30 -5.38 1.74
N ILE A 268 -1.21 -6.34 1.83
CA ILE A 268 -1.90 -6.73 3.05
C ILE A 268 -1.54 -8.15 3.45
N ASN A 269 -1.11 -8.32 4.69
CA ASN A 269 -0.57 -9.58 5.21
C ASN A 269 -1.66 -10.52 5.69
N THR A 270 -1.46 -11.83 5.46
CA THR A 270 -2.29 -12.90 6.03
C THR A 270 -1.44 -14.08 6.47
N GLU A 271 -1.99 -14.93 7.35
CA GLU A 271 -1.41 -16.22 7.75
C GLU A 271 -1.96 -17.40 6.95
N ASP A 272 -3.08 -17.22 6.23
CA ASP A 272 -3.76 -18.26 5.43
C ASP A 272 -4.25 -17.66 4.12
N ILE A 273 -3.33 -17.56 3.15
CA ILE A 273 -3.61 -16.94 1.85
C ILE A 273 -4.62 -17.74 1.03
N ILE A 274 -4.64 -19.07 1.13
CA ILE A 274 -5.57 -19.93 0.39
C ILE A 274 -7.01 -19.59 0.77
N THR A 275 -7.33 -19.66 2.07
CA THR A 275 -8.68 -19.34 2.57
C THR A 275 -9.05 -17.89 2.29
N VAL A 276 -8.11 -16.97 2.47
CA VAL A 276 -8.37 -15.54 2.20
C VAL A 276 -8.71 -15.28 0.74
N ILE A 277 -7.96 -15.86 -0.20
CA ILE A 277 -8.20 -15.64 -1.63
C ILE A 277 -9.49 -16.31 -2.10
N ASP A 278 -9.82 -17.51 -1.63
CA ASP A 278 -11.10 -18.14 -1.89
C ASP A 278 -12.26 -17.24 -1.42
N ASN A 279 -12.17 -16.72 -0.20
CA ASN A 279 -13.20 -15.86 0.38
C ASN A 279 -13.30 -14.50 -0.35
N LEU A 280 -12.18 -13.90 -0.74
CA LEU A 280 -12.19 -12.66 -1.52
C LEU A 280 -12.79 -12.88 -2.92
N ARG A 281 -12.50 -14.00 -3.59
CA ARG A 281 -13.13 -14.36 -4.87
C ARG A 281 -14.64 -14.57 -4.70
N ALA A 282 -15.08 -15.25 -3.65
CA ALA A 282 -16.50 -15.42 -3.33
C ALA A 282 -17.21 -14.09 -3.03
N ARG A 283 -16.49 -13.09 -2.55
CA ARG A 283 -16.96 -11.70 -2.41
C ARG A 283 -16.93 -10.90 -3.71
N GLY A 284 -16.39 -11.47 -4.81
CA GLY A 284 -16.31 -10.88 -6.13
C GLY A 284 -15.10 -9.96 -6.32
N VAL A 285 -14.01 -10.16 -5.58
CA VAL A 285 -12.72 -9.54 -5.87
C VAL A 285 -12.10 -10.26 -7.07
N GLU A 286 -11.62 -9.49 -8.03
CA GLU A 286 -10.92 -9.99 -9.21
C GLU A 286 -9.40 -9.90 -9.02
N PHE A 287 -8.70 -10.94 -9.47
CA PHE A 287 -7.25 -11.05 -9.39
C PHE A 287 -6.64 -11.20 -10.78
N LEU A 288 -5.37 -10.88 -10.90
CA LEU A 288 -4.59 -11.14 -12.12
C LEU A 288 -4.51 -12.65 -12.35
N SER A 289 -4.52 -13.04 -13.62
CA SER A 289 -4.38 -14.45 -14.05
C SER A 289 -2.91 -14.77 -14.25
N ILE A 290 -2.48 -15.94 -13.77
CA ILE A 290 -1.11 -16.41 -13.91
C ILE A 290 -1.08 -17.57 -14.92
N PRO A 291 -0.17 -17.55 -15.92
CA PRO A 291 -0.06 -18.64 -16.89
C PRO A 291 0.27 -19.98 -16.23
N ALA A 292 -0.40 -21.06 -16.66
CA ALA A 292 -0.20 -22.40 -16.09
C ALA A 292 1.27 -22.90 -16.20
N VAL A 293 2.02 -22.42 -17.21
CA VAL A 293 3.43 -22.74 -17.38
C VAL A 293 4.27 -22.32 -16.17
N TYR A 294 3.88 -21.26 -15.45
CA TYR A 294 4.55 -20.83 -14.22
C TYR A 294 4.57 -21.95 -13.18
N TYR A 295 3.43 -22.60 -12.94
CA TYR A 295 3.33 -23.65 -11.91
C TYR A 295 4.08 -24.91 -12.30
N LYS A 296 4.19 -25.23 -13.57
CA LYS A 296 5.06 -26.31 -14.06
C LYS A 296 6.52 -26.02 -13.69
N ILE A 297 7.00 -24.82 -13.99
CA ILE A 297 8.38 -24.40 -13.68
C ILE A 297 8.62 -24.40 -12.17
N ILE A 298 7.67 -23.87 -11.38
CA ILE A 298 7.79 -23.83 -9.92
C ILE A 298 7.86 -25.22 -9.32
N ARG A 299 7.04 -26.17 -9.77
CA ARG A 299 7.11 -27.56 -9.29
C ARG A 299 8.49 -28.18 -9.52
N GLU A 300 9.05 -28.00 -10.74
CA GLU A 300 10.39 -28.49 -11.07
C GLU A 300 11.49 -27.85 -10.20
N ARG A 301 11.42 -26.54 -9.96
CA ARG A 301 12.38 -25.81 -9.12
C ARG A 301 12.31 -26.26 -7.66
N LEU A 302 11.10 -26.39 -7.08
CA LEU A 302 10.90 -26.76 -5.69
C LEU A 302 11.35 -28.20 -5.40
N GLN A 303 11.32 -29.12 -6.37
CA GLN A 303 11.86 -30.48 -6.21
C GLN A 303 13.35 -30.46 -5.85
N ASN A 304 14.11 -29.49 -6.35
CA ASN A 304 15.53 -29.33 -6.12
C ASN A 304 15.87 -28.31 -5.01
N SER A 305 14.86 -27.74 -4.35
CA SER A 305 15.01 -26.74 -3.31
C SER A 305 15.11 -27.40 -1.93
N LYS A 306 15.85 -26.75 -1.01
CA LYS A 306 15.85 -27.10 0.42
C LYS A 306 14.56 -26.67 1.11
N VAL A 307 13.92 -25.63 0.59
CA VAL A 307 12.68 -25.07 1.15
C VAL A 307 11.50 -25.95 0.74
N LYS A 308 10.64 -26.23 1.71
CA LYS A 308 9.38 -26.94 1.50
C LYS A 308 8.22 -25.97 1.72
N VAL A 309 7.45 -25.74 0.67
CA VAL A 309 6.19 -24.99 0.76
C VAL A 309 5.15 -25.89 1.43
N ALA A 310 4.55 -25.42 2.52
CA ALA A 310 3.58 -26.20 3.30
C ALA A 310 2.20 -26.27 2.61
N GLU A 311 1.86 -25.25 1.86
CA GLU A 311 0.61 -25.13 1.14
C GLU A 311 0.61 -26.02 -0.11
N SER A 312 -0.57 -26.54 -0.49
CA SER A 312 -0.72 -27.36 -1.70
C SER A 312 -0.46 -26.52 -2.94
N ILE A 313 0.51 -26.93 -3.76
CA ILE A 313 0.83 -26.24 -5.03
C ILE A 313 -0.38 -26.29 -5.99
N ASP A 314 -1.20 -27.33 -5.95
CA ASP A 314 -2.40 -27.44 -6.76
C ASP A 314 -3.46 -26.39 -6.36
N GLU A 315 -3.60 -26.11 -5.07
CA GLU A 315 -4.48 -25.04 -4.55
C GLU A 315 -3.91 -23.65 -4.89
N LEU A 316 -2.59 -23.47 -4.79
CA LEU A 316 -1.94 -22.22 -5.19
C LEU A 316 -2.13 -21.95 -6.70
N GLU A 317 -2.01 -22.98 -7.55
CA GLU A 317 -2.29 -22.90 -8.98
C GLU A 317 -3.77 -22.59 -9.25
N ARG A 318 -4.69 -23.29 -8.60
CA ARG A 318 -6.14 -23.04 -8.73
C ARG A 318 -6.51 -21.59 -8.44
N LEU A 319 -5.83 -20.99 -7.47
CA LEU A 319 -6.10 -19.62 -7.02
C LEU A 319 -5.23 -18.55 -7.67
N ASN A 320 -4.27 -18.93 -8.52
CA ASN A 320 -3.28 -18.04 -9.16
C ASN A 320 -2.34 -17.36 -8.14
N ILE A 321 -1.95 -18.05 -7.07
CA ILE A 321 -1.04 -17.55 -6.06
C ILE A 321 0.41 -17.82 -6.47
N LEU A 322 1.24 -16.78 -6.46
CA LEU A 322 2.66 -16.84 -6.80
C LEU A 322 3.50 -17.25 -5.58
N ILE A 323 4.62 -17.90 -5.84
CA ILE A 323 5.57 -18.40 -4.83
C ILE A 323 6.95 -17.82 -5.11
N ASP A 324 7.54 -17.14 -4.15
CA ASP A 324 8.96 -16.79 -4.16
C ASP A 324 9.66 -17.40 -2.95
N TYR A 325 10.93 -17.81 -3.08
CA TYR A 325 11.66 -18.49 -2.03
C TYR A 325 13.16 -18.27 -2.14
N ASP A 326 13.83 -18.37 -1.01
CA ASP A 326 15.28 -18.37 -0.87
C ASP A 326 15.73 -19.61 -0.04
N ASP A 327 16.93 -19.61 0.50
CA ASP A 327 17.42 -20.74 1.33
C ASP A 327 16.79 -20.77 2.73
N ASP A 328 16.19 -19.66 3.20
CA ASP A 328 15.67 -19.49 4.55
C ASP A 328 14.16 -19.67 4.66
N GLY A 329 13.41 -19.40 3.56
CA GLY A 329 11.97 -19.49 3.59
C GLY A 329 11.29 -19.17 2.25
N TYR A 330 10.00 -18.87 2.32
CA TYR A 330 9.20 -18.52 1.13
C TYR A 330 8.14 -17.49 1.46
N LEU A 331 7.66 -16.82 0.43
CA LEU A 331 6.47 -16.00 0.47
C LEU A 331 5.49 -16.44 -0.61
N LEU A 332 4.21 -16.20 -0.33
CA LEU A 332 3.11 -16.39 -1.25
C LEU A 332 2.46 -15.04 -1.49
N GLN A 333 2.14 -14.72 -2.74
CA GLN A 333 1.56 -13.42 -3.08
C GLN A 333 0.61 -13.52 -4.27
N ILE A 334 -0.37 -12.63 -4.29
CA ILE A 334 -1.30 -12.47 -5.40
C ILE A 334 -1.74 -11.00 -5.49
N PHE A 335 -2.02 -10.55 -6.70
CA PHE A 335 -2.38 -9.17 -6.98
C PHE A 335 -3.81 -9.09 -7.53
N THR A 336 -4.58 -8.14 -7.02
CA THR A 336 -5.91 -7.85 -7.57
C THR A 336 -5.76 -7.17 -8.94
N LYS A 337 -6.81 -7.22 -9.75
CA LYS A 337 -6.97 -6.20 -10.79
C LYS A 337 -7.10 -4.83 -10.14
N ASN A 338 -6.96 -3.78 -10.95
CA ASN A 338 -7.12 -2.42 -10.43
C ASN A 338 -8.47 -2.26 -9.72
N THR A 339 -8.48 -1.55 -8.61
CA THR A 339 -9.68 -1.34 -7.79
C THR A 339 -10.59 -0.24 -8.32
N GLN A 340 -10.17 0.43 -9.38
CA GLN A 340 -10.87 1.52 -10.07
C GLN A 340 -10.63 1.45 -11.59
N ASP A 341 -11.38 2.26 -12.35
CA ASP A 341 -11.34 2.23 -13.82
C ASP A 341 -9.98 2.63 -14.39
N ARG A 342 -9.31 3.64 -13.79
CA ARG A 342 -7.95 3.96 -14.20
C ARG A 342 -7.01 2.82 -13.79
N PRO A 343 -6.07 2.39 -14.65
CA PRO A 343 -5.11 1.32 -14.32
C PRO A 343 -4.02 1.86 -13.38
N THR A 344 -4.39 2.22 -12.17
CA THR A 344 -3.53 2.85 -11.17
C THR A 344 -3.40 1.98 -9.93
N LEU A 345 -4.37 2.05 -9.01
CA LEU A 345 -4.26 1.36 -7.72
C LEU A 345 -4.74 -0.10 -7.79
N PHE A 346 -4.02 -1.00 -7.12
CA PHE A 346 -4.44 -2.36 -6.84
C PHE A 346 -4.00 -2.80 -5.44
N LEU A 347 -4.46 -3.95 -4.97
CA LEU A 347 -4.02 -4.54 -3.70
C LEU A 347 -3.22 -5.81 -3.94
N GLU A 348 -2.29 -6.07 -3.05
CA GLU A 348 -1.55 -7.33 -2.94
C GLU A 348 -1.99 -8.04 -1.66
N VAL A 349 -2.19 -9.37 -1.72
CA VAL A 349 -2.28 -10.21 -0.54
C VAL A 349 -1.00 -11.02 -0.44
N ILE A 350 -0.34 -10.94 0.71
CA ILE A 350 0.97 -11.58 0.95
C ILE A 350 0.96 -12.42 2.21
N GLN A 351 1.56 -13.61 2.14
CA GLN A 351 1.86 -14.47 3.27
C GLN A 351 3.34 -14.75 3.30
N ARG A 352 3.99 -14.60 4.46
CA ARG A 352 5.42 -14.81 4.64
C ARG A 352 5.70 -15.99 5.56
N ARG A 353 6.62 -16.85 5.15
CA ARG A 353 7.17 -17.95 5.93
C ARG A 353 8.68 -17.79 5.97
N ASN A 354 9.17 -17.01 6.93
CA ASN A 354 10.59 -16.69 7.11
C ASN A 354 11.30 -16.14 5.86
N HIS A 355 10.59 -15.29 5.09
CA HIS A 355 11.11 -14.68 3.87
C HIS A 355 10.82 -13.19 3.88
N ASN A 356 11.88 -12.37 3.78
CA ASN A 356 11.81 -10.91 3.87
C ASN A 356 11.85 -10.20 2.51
N GLY A 357 11.88 -10.95 1.41
CA GLY A 357 11.88 -10.39 0.05
C GLY A 357 10.53 -9.80 -0.37
N PHE A 358 10.49 -9.32 -1.60
CA PHE A 358 9.32 -8.68 -2.21
C PHE A 358 8.85 -9.42 -3.47
N GLY A 359 9.10 -10.73 -3.54
CA GLY A 359 8.65 -11.55 -4.68
C GLY A 359 9.48 -11.36 -5.95
N ALA A 360 10.78 -11.08 -5.82
CA ALA A 360 11.63 -10.81 -6.98
C ALA A 360 11.68 -11.97 -7.98
N GLY A 361 11.59 -13.21 -7.51
CA GLY A 361 11.48 -14.40 -8.35
C GLY A 361 10.18 -14.45 -9.18
N ASN A 362 9.17 -13.70 -8.78
CA ASN A 362 7.87 -13.61 -9.43
C ASN A 362 7.72 -12.40 -10.37
N PHE A 363 8.64 -11.42 -10.33
CA PHE A 363 8.47 -10.16 -11.08
C PHE A 363 8.26 -10.38 -12.58
N LYS A 364 9.00 -11.31 -13.19
CA LYS A 364 8.80 -11.62 -14.60
C LYS A 364 7.36 -12.07 -14.88
N THR A 365 6.84 -13.00 -14.10
CA THR A 365 5.47 -13.53 -14.25
C THR A 365 4.42 -12.47 -13.96
N LEU A 366 4.65 -11.62 -12.93
CA LEU A 366 3.78 -10.50 -12.63
C LEU A 366 3.73 -9.52 -13.81
N PHE A 367 4.87 -9.17 -14.37
CA PHE A 367 4.94 -8.28 -15.54
C PHE A 367 4.22 -8.84 -16.75
N GLU A 368 4.46 -10.11 -17.08
CA GLU A 368 3.76 -10.78 -18.18
C GLU A 368 2.23 -10.77 -17.97
N SER A 369 1.77 -10.91 -16.71
CA SER A 369 0.35 -10.84 -16.38
C SER A 369 -0.23 -9.44 -16.52
N ILE A 370 0.53 -8.41 -16.09
CA ILE A 370 0.11 -7.00 -16.24
C ILE A 370 0.19 -6.57 -17.70
N GLU A 371 1.23 -6.98 -18.45
CA GLU A 371 1.37 -6.73 -19.89
C GLU A 371 0.18 -7.31 -20.67
N LEU A 372 -0.33 -8.49 -20.28
CA LEU A 372 -1.54 -9.05 -20.88
C LEU A 372 -2.79 -8.16 -20.63
N GLU A 373 -2.91 -7.58 -19.44
CA GLU A 373 -3.99 -6.62 -19.16
C GLU A 373 -3.79 -5.28 -19.91
N GLN A 374 -2.53 -4.81 -20.08
CA GLN A 374 -2.22 -3.64 -20.91
C GLN A 374 -2.57 -3.89 -22.37
N GLU A 375 -2.26 -5.07 -22.90
CA GLU A 375 -2.63 -5.46 -24.28
C GLU A 375 -4.16 -5.45 -24.47
N ARG A 376 -4.92 -6.02 -23.53
CA ARG A 376 -6.39 -6.00 -23.56
C ARG A 376 -6.97 -4.58 -23.56
N ARG A 377 -6.28 -3.65 -22.93
CA ARG A 377 -6.67 -2.22 -22.90
C ARG A 377 -6.13 -1.44 -24.12
N GLY A 378 -5.27 -2.03 -24.94
CA GLY A 378 -4.61 -1.34 -26.06
C GLY A 378 -3.50 -0.38 -25.63
N ASN A 379 -2.90 -0.57 -24.46
CA ASN A 379 -1.89 0.31 -23.86
C ASN A 379 -0.46 -0.27 -23.93
N LEU A 380 -0.29 -1.48 -24.45
CA LEU A 380 1.02 -2.15 -24.53
C LEU A 380 1.81 -1.75 -25.78
#